data_539bf186ac4b84bddf116ebf2a83d384
#
_entry.id   539bf186ac4b84bddf116ebf2a83d384
#
_cell.length_a   1.000
_cell.length_b   1.000
_cell.length_c   1.000
_cell.angle_alpha   90.00
_cell.angle_beta   90.00
_cell.angle_gamma   90.00
#
_symmetry.space_group_name_H-M   'P 1'
#
loop_
_entity.id
_entity.type
_entity.pdbx_description
1 polymer ?
#
loop_
_entity_poly.entity_id
_entity_poly.type
_entity_poly.pdbx_seq_one_letter_code
_entity_poly.pdbx_strand_id
1 'polypeptide(L)'
;GPDDVLAATGSVAAALEIVDSRIAGWDISIVDTVADNASSGLFTLGPERRPPGGLDLAHCPMRLWRLGEEVSAGSGAACLGHPAVAVAWLASAARSYGQPLRAGEIVLSGALGPMVPVRTGDRFTAEIGELGRVTAWFGGGPR
;
A
#
# COMPACT_ATOMS: atom_id res chain seq x y z
N GLY A 1 11.53 13.00 -10.66
CA GLY A 1 10.16 13.41 -10.37
C GLY A 1 9.17 12.29 -10.63
N PRO A 2 7.85 12.55 -10.52
CA PRO A 2 6.81 11.54 -10.75
C PRO A 2 6.87 10.88 -12.13
N ASP A 3 7.16 11.65 -13.16
CA ASP A 3 7.29 11.13 -14.55
C ASP A 3 8.45 10.14 -14.68
N ASP A 4 9.58 10.41 -14.00
CA ASP A 4 10.72 9.49 -13.98
C ASP A 4 10.35 8.18 -13.26
N VAL A 5 9.54 8.29 -12.18
CA VAL A 5 9.01 7.11 -11.48
C VAL A 5 8.14 6.29 -12.40
N LEU A 6 7.18 6.91 -13.09
CA LEU A 6 6.29 6.21 -14.02
C LEU A 6 7.09 5.55 -15.15
N ALA A 7 8.09 6.23 -15.70
CA ALA A 7 8.96 5.68 -16.74
C ALA A 7 9.82 4.50 -16.25
N ALA A 8 10.23 4.50 -14.98
CA ALA A 8 11.01 3.42 -14.36
C ALA A 8 10.16 2.28 -13.81
N THR A 9 8.84 2.45 -13.72
CA THR A 9 7.92 1.45 -13.18
C THR A 9 7.57 0.41 -14.23
N GLY A 10 7.95 -0.83 -14.00
CA GLY A 10 7.62 -1.94 -14.89
C GLY A 10 6.13 -2.31 -14.85
N SER A 11 5.53 -2.31 -13.67
CA SER A 11 4.10 -2.58 -13.52
C SER A 11 3.55 -2.04 -12.20
N VAL A 12 2.25 -1.82 -12.17
CA VAL A 12 1.45 -1.50 -10.98
C VAL A 12 0.42 -2.59 -10.72
N ALA A 13 0.05 -2.78 -9.46
CA ALA A 13 -0.91 -3.79 -9.03
C ALA A 13 -1.72 -3.31 -7.83
N ALA A 14 -2.92 -3.87 -7.65
CA ALA A 14 -3.64 -3.75 -6.39
C ALA A 14 -2.85 -4.41 -5.27
N ALA A 15 -2.80 -3.77 -4.10
CA ALA A 15 -2.11 -4.30 -2.92
C ALA A 15 -2.91 -4.02 -1.65
N LEU A 16 -2.76 -4.89 -0.65
CA LEU A 16 -3.13 -4.63 0.73
C LEU A 16 -1.87 -4.72 1.58
N GLU A 17 -1.60 -3.67 2.32
CA GLU A 17 -0.59 -3.64 3.36
C GLU A 17 -1.24 -3.94 4.71
N ILE A 18 -0.59 -4.76 5.50
CA ILE A 18 -0.97 -5.09 6.88
C ILE A 18 0.11 -4.51 7.79
N VAL A 19 -0.23 -3.43 8.47
CA VAL A 19 0.65 -2.83 9.47
C VAL A 19 0.45 -3.52 10.81
N ASP A 20 1.52 -3.76 11.55
CA ASP A 20 1.50 -4.43 12.84
C ASP A 20 2.63 -3.90 13.72
N SER A 21 2.29 -3.05 14.70
CA SER A 21 3.28 -2.49 15.61
C SER A 21 3.73 -3.53 16.64
N ARG A 22 5.06 -3.59 16.89
CA ARG A 22 5.65 -4.37 17.99
C ARG A 22 5.43 -3.71 19.33
N ILE A 23 4.88 -2.47 19.34
CA ILE A 23 4.59 -1.72 20.56
C ILE A 23 3.12 -1.95 20.93
N ALA A 24 2.91 -2.45 22.13
CA ALA A 24 1.58 -2.80 22.61
C ALA A 24 0.63 -1.59 22.62
N GLY A 25 -0.62 -1.82 22.21
CA GLY A 25 -1.68 -0.83 22.28
C GLY A 25 -1.57 0.32 21.30
N TRP A 26 -0.62 0.29 20.35
CA TRP A 26 -0.39 1.37 19.40
C TRP A 26 -0.07 2.73 20.06
N ASP A 27 0.49 2.71 21.27
CA ASP A 27 0.95 3.91 21.96
C ASP A 27 2.33 4.32 21.41
N ILE A 28 2.32 4.75 20.15
CA ILE A 28 3.52 5.02 19.34
C ILE A 28 3.65 6.50 18.96
N SER A 29 4.86 7.00 19.09
CA SER A 29 5.28 8.26 18.50
C SER A 29 5.89 8.06 17.10
N ILE A 30 6.22 9.15 16.41
CA ILE A 30 6.94 9.07 15.14
C ILE A 30 8.33 8.41 15.32
N VAL A 31 8.98 8.63 16.46
CA VAL A 31 10.27 8.03 16.77
C VAL A 31 10.15 6.51 16.93
N ASP A 32 9.12 6.06 17.63
CA ASP A 32 8.81 4.65 17.80
C ASP A 32 8.50 3.99 16.45
N THR A 33 7.70 4.65 15.62
CA THR A 33 7.35 4.18 14.28
C THR A 33 8.60 4.00 13.40
N VAL A 34 9.54 4.95 13.45
CA VAL A 34 10.81 4.84 12.72
C VAL A 34 11.65 3.67 13.26
N ALA A 35 11.74 3.54 14.59
CA ALA A 35 12.48 2.45 15.24
C ALA A 35 11.85 1.07 14.97
N ASP A 36 10.53 1.01 14.82
CA ASP A 36 9.74 -0.18 14.55
C ASP A 36 9.58 -0.48 13.05
N ASN A 37 10.48 0.01 12.22
CA ASN A 37 10.47 -0.19 10.78
C ASN A 37 9.13 0.20 10.13
N ALA A 38 8.60 1.38 10.49
CA ALA A 38 7.30 1.90 10.08
C ALA A 38 6.12 0.98 10.43
N SER A 39 6.25 0.17 11.48
CA SER A 39 5.29 -0.85 11.90
C SER A 39 4.88 -1.80 10.77
N SER A 40 5.77 -2.02 9.80
CA SER A 40 5.47 -2.90 8.67
C SER A 40 5.36 -4.36 9.12
N GLY A 41 4.27 -5.01 8.73
CA GLY A 41 4.01 -6.41 8.99
C GLY A 41 4.08 -7.24 7.71
N LEU A 42 3.02 -7.27 6.95
CA LEU A 42 2.88 -8.06 5.73
C LEU A 42 2.27 -7.24 4.60
N PHE A 43 2.32 -7.75 3.40
CA PHE A 43 1.50 -7.26 2.29
C PHE A 43 1.07 -8.42 1.39
N THR A 44 0.00 -8.20 0.63
CA THR A 44 -0.42 -9.10 -0.43
C THR A 44 -0.71 -8.31 -1.69
N LEU A 45 -0.46 -8.94 -2.83
CA LEU A 45 -0.63 -8.35 -4.16
C LEU A 45 -1.77 -9.05 -4.90
N GLY A 46 -2.58 -8.27 -5.59
CA GLY A 46 -3.53 -8.80 -6.55
C GLY A 46 -2.82 -9.52 -7.70
N PRO A 47 -3.51 -10.38 -8.42
CA PRO A 47 -2.92 -11.17 -9.52
C PRO A 47 -2.61 -10.33 -10.76
N GLU A 48 -3.34 -9.23 -10.95
CA GLU A 48 -3.19 -8.40 -12.13
C GLU A 48 -1.98 -7.49 -12.03
N ARG A 49 -1.27 -7.37 -13.15
CA ARG A 49 -0.14 -6.47 -13.33
C ARG A 49 -0.39 -5.64 -14.56
N ARG A 50 -0.33 -4.31 -14.44
CA ARG A 50 -0.51 -3.40 -15.56
C ARG A 50 0.66 -2.45 -15.70
N PRO A 51 1.09 -2.11 -16.92
CA PRO A 51 2.02 -1.00 -17.12
C PRO A 51 1.35 0.30 -16.62
N PRO A 52 2.10 1.26 -16.05
CA PRO A 52 1.50 2.49 -15.51
C PRO A 52 0.97 3.43 -16.61
N GLY A 53 1.47 3.29 -17.84
CA GLY A 53 1.08 4.17 -18.96
C GLY A 53 -0.40 4.06 -19.31
N GLY A 54 -1.08 5.20 -19.39
CA GLY A 54 -2.52 5.28 -19.68
C GLY A 54 -3.45 5.10 -18.49
N LEU A 55 -2.93 4.79 -17.31
CA LEU A 55 -3.72 4.71 -16.08
C LEU A 55 -3.78 6.07 -15.38
N ASP A 56 -4.97 6.50 -14.99
CA ASP A 56 -5.16 7.63 -14.09
C ASP A 56 -5.02 7.15 -12.64
N LEU A 57 -3.77 7.05 -12.19
CA LEU A 57 -3.47 6.56 -10.85
C LEU A 57 -3.92 7.52 -9.75
N ALA A 58 -4.03 8.83 -10.01
CA ALA A 58 -4.49 9.80 -9.01
C ALA A 58 -5.99 9.63 -8.71
N HIS A 59 -6.81 9.48 -9.73
CA HIS A 59 -8.25 9.33 -9.57
C HIS A 59 -8.70 7.86 -9.52
N CYS A 60 -7.76 6.92 -9.53
CA CYS A 60 -8.04 5.50 -9.40
C CYS A 60 -8.81 5.24 -8.10
N PRO A 61 -10.09 4.82 -8.14
CA PRO A 61 -10.89 4.62 -6.96
C PRO A 61 -10.44 3.36 -6.22
N MET A 62 -10.52 3.38 -4.90
CA MET A 62 -10.34 2.24 -4.02
C MET A 62 -11.58 2.03 -3.17
N ARG A 63 -12.03 0.78 -3.07
CA ARG A 63 -13.02 0.34 -2.09
C ARG A 63 -12.51 -0.89 -1.37
N LEU A 64 -12.72 -0.93 -0.07
CA LEU A 64 -12.33 -2.04 0.79
C LEU A 64 -13.55 -2.61 1.49
N TRP A 65 -13.76 -3.90 1.34
CA TRP A 65 -14.82 -4.64 2.03
C TRP A 65 -14.25 -5.59 3.06
N ARG A 66 -14.93 -5.69 4.20
CA ARG A 66 -14.71 -6.73 5.20
C ARG A 66 -15.95 -7.60 5.26
N LEU A 67 -15.82 -8.90 4.95
CA LEU A 67 -16.94 -9.87 4.95
C LEU A 67 -18.16 -9.42 4.13
N GLY A 68 -17.94 -8.61 3.09
CA GLY A 68 -18.99 -8.10 2.20
C GLY A 68 -19.54 -6.73 2.57
N GLU A 69 -19.16 -6.16 3.71
CA GLU A 69 -19.49 -4.79 4.11
C GLU A 69 -18.38 -3.83 3.69
N GLU A 70 -18.72 -2.69 3.05
CA GLU A 70 -17.74 -1.66 2.72
C GLU A 70 -17.27 -0.94 3.99
N VAL A 71 -15.97 -1.00 4.26
CA VAL A 71 -15.37 -0.48 5.50
C VAL A 71 -14.40 0.67 5.26
N SER A 72 -13.96 0.88 4.01
CA SER A 72 -13.09 2.00 3.64
C SER A 72 -13.22 2.28 2.15
N ALA A 73 -13.06 3.54 1.77
CA ALA A 73 -13.00 3.98 0.39
C ALA A 73 -12.05 5.17 0.24
N GLY A 74 -11.55 5.37 -0.97
CA GLY A 74 -10.67 6.49 -1.30
C GLY A 74 -10.20 6.45 -2.74
N SER A 75 -9.06 7.07 -3.00
CA SER A 75 -8.45 7.09 -4.33
C SER A 75 -6.95 7.29 -4.24
N GLY A 76 -6.26 7.14 -5.37
CA GLY A 76 -4.82 7.37 -5.45
C GLY A 76 -4.36 8.77 -5.03
N ALA A 77 -5.23 9.76 -5.12
CA ALA A 77 -4.94 11.13 -4.67
C ALA A 77 -4.63 11.23 -3.17
N ALA A 78 -5.08 10.28 -2.35
CA ALA A 78 -4.71 10.21 -0.94
C ALA A 78 -3.19 10.06 -0.72
N CYS A 79 -2.47 9.51 -1.71
CA CYS A 79 -1.01 9.40 -1.68
C CYS A 79 -0.35 10.68 -2.19
N LEU A 80 -0.35 11.74 -1.40
CA LEU A 80 0.26 13.05 -1.73
C LEU A 80 -0.22 13.64 -3.07
N GLY A 81 -1.49 13.46 -3.39
CA GLY A 81 -2.10 13.88 -4.65
C GLY A 81 -1.93 12.90 -5.82
N HIS A 82 -0.87 12.08 -5.79
CA HIS A 82 -0.61 11.04 -6.81
C HIS A 82 0.37 10.00 -6.29
N PRO A 83 0.14 8.68 -6.45
CA PRO A 83 1.04 7.63 -5.96
C PRO A 83 2.50 7.79 -6.39
N ALA A 84 2.75 8.21 -7.64
CA ALA A 84 4.11 8.44 -8.13
C ALA A 84 4.83 9.60 -7.43
N VAL A 85 4.12 10.56 -6.85
CA VAL A 85 4.72 11.63 -6.03
C VAL A 85 5.31 11.04 -4.74
N ALA A 86 4.56 10.17 -4.07
CA ALA A 86 5.04 9.49 -2.86
C ALA A 86 6.28 8.62 -3.16
N VAL A 87 6.26 7.87 -4.27
CA VAL A 87 7.42 7.06 -4.69
C VAL A 87 8.61 7.92 -5.10
N ALA A 88 8.40 9.06 -5.76
CA ALA A 88 9.48 9.98 -6.11
C ALA A 88 10.15 10.56 -4.86
N TRP A 89 9.36 10.90 -3.85
CA TRP A 89 9.89 11.34 -2.56
C TRP A 89 10.73 10.23 -1.91
N LEU A 90 10.20 9.00 -1.84
CA LEU A 90 10.92 7.85 -1.30
C LEU A 90 12.23 7.59 -2.06
N ALA A 91 12.19 7.60 -3.38
CA ALA A 91 13.37 7.36 -4.22
C ALA A 91 14.47 8.41 -3.97
N SER A 92 14.08 9.67 -3.78
CA SER A 92 15.00 10.75 -3.44
C SER A 92 15.61 10.57 -2.04
N ALA A 93 14.76 10.26 -1.04
CA ALA A 93 15.21 10.02 0.32
C ALA A 93 16.15 8.80 0.41
N ALA A 94 15.74 7.67 -0.15
CA ALA A 94 16.54 6.45 -0.17
C ALA A 94 17.91 6.66 -0.83
N ARG A 95 17.94 7.41 -1.94
CA ARG A 95 19.20 7.78 -2.61
C ARG A 95 20.09 8.64 -1.72
N SER A 96 19.54 9.59 -0.97
CA SER A 96 20.34 10.45 -0.08
C SER A 96 20.99 9.67 1.07
N TYR A 97 20.41 8.53 1.44
CA TYR A 97 20.97 7.59 2.42
C TYR A 97 21.86 6.49 1.80
N GLY A 98 22.17 6.60 0.50
CA GLY A 98 23.01 5.60 -0.17
C GLY A 98 22.32 4.28 -0.51
N GLN A 99 20.98 4.23 -0.40
CA GLN A 99 20.15 3.07 -0.66
C GLN A 99 19.13 3.34 -1.79
N PRO A 100 19.57 3.61 -3.02
CA PRO A 100 18.64 3.92 -4.12
C PRO A 100 17.74 2.73 -4.43
N LEU A 101 16.50 3.01 -4.82
CA LEU A 101 15.57 1.98 -5.32
C LEU A 101 16.17 1.29 -6.55
N ARG A 102 15.94 -0.01 -6.68
CA ARG A 102 16.50 -0.86 -7.72
C ARG A 102 15.42 -1.57 -8.53
N ALA A 103 15.77 -1.99 -9.73
CA ALA A 103 14.90 -2.82 -10.54
C ALA A 103 14.52 -4.12 -9.82
N GLY A 104 13.25 -4.50 -9.90
CA GLY A 104 12.69 -5.68 -9.24
C GLY A 104 12.18 -5.45 -7.82
N GLU A 105 12.41 -4.27 -7.23
CA GLU A 105 11.85 -3.94 -5.94
C GLU A 105 10.36 -3.62 -6.02
N ILE A 106 9.63 -4.01 -4.97
CA ILE A 106 8.22 -3.69 -4.78
C ILE A 106 8.15 -2.48 -3.85
N VAL A 107 7.44 -1.45 -4.29
CA VAL A 107 7.19 -0.25 -3.49
C VAL A 107 5.70 -0.11 -3.24
N LEU A 108 5.31 -0.04 -1.97
CA LEU A 108 3.95 0.33 -1.59
C LEU A 108 3.88 1.85 -1.54
N SER A 109 3.04 2.45 -2.39
CA SER A 109 2.99 3.90 -2.58
C SER A 109 2.32 4.67 -1.43
N GLY A 110 1.63 3.95 -0.54
CA GLY A 110 0.87 4.49 0.57
C GLY A 110 -0.62 4.14 0.50
N ALA A 111 -1.33 4.41 1.58
CA ALA A 111 -2.74 4.09 1.71
C ALA A 111 -3.63 4.98 0.80
N LEU A 112 -4.57 4.36 0.10
CA LEU A 112 -5.54 5.06 -0.75
C LEU A 112 -6.79 5.49 0.03
N GLY A 113 -6.93 5.07 1.28
CA GLY A 113 -8.04 5.41 2.17
C GLY A 113 -7.73 5.07 3.63
N PRO A 114 -8.66 5.33 4.54
CA PRO A 114 -8.48 5.04 5.97
C PRO A 114 -8.16 3.58 6.26
N MET A 115 -7.25 3.37 7.21
CA MET A 115 -6.96 2.04 7.74
C MET A 115 -8.13 1.53 8.58
N VAL A 116 -8.29 0.21 8.60
CA VAL A 116 -9.31 -0.48 9.41
C VAL A 116 -8.66 -1.58 10.25
N PRO A 117 -9.12 -1.76 11.50
CA PRO A 117 -8.57 -2.80 12.36
C PRO A 117 -8.92 -4.19 11.84
N VAL A 118 -7.97 -5.11 12.02
CA VAL A 118 -8.08 -6.52 11.61
C VAL A 118 -8.35 -7.40 12.83
N ARG A 119 -9.17 -8.44 12.64
CA ARG A 119 -9.47 -9.46 13.65
C ARG A 119 -9.33 -10.86 13.05
N THR A 120 -9.06 -11.82 13.89
CA THR A 120 -9.09 -13.24 13.49
C THR A 120 -10.45 -13.59 12.89
N GLY A 121 -10.44 -14.22 11.73
CA GLY A 121 -11.63 -14.57 10.95
C GLY A 121 -12.02 -13.54 9.90
N ASP A 122 -11.42 -12.36 9.90
CA ASP A 122 -11.70 -11.34 8.90
C ASP A 122 -11.22 -11.80 7.51
N ARG A 123 -11.99 -11.38 6.52
CA ARG A 123 -11.62 -11.44 5.11
C ARG A 123 -11.83 -10.07 4.49
N PHE A 124 -10.75 -9.50 4.00
CA PHE A 124 -10.79 -8.23 3.28
C PHE A 124 -10.66 -8.46 1.78
N THR A 125 -11.39 -7.68 1.01
CA THR A 125 -11.23 -7.57 -0.44
C THR A 125 -11.15 -6.10 -0.79
N ALA A 126 -10.04 -5.67 -1.40
CA ALA A 126 -9.93 -4.36 -2.00
C ALA A 126 -10.13 -4.45 -3.52
N GLU A 127 -10.86 -3.50 -4.07
CA GLU A 127 -10.97 -3.25 -5.50
C GLU A 127 -10.37 -1.89 -5.79
N ILE A 128 -9.43 -1.83 -6.73
CA ILE A 128 -8.65 -0.63 -7.02
C ILE A 128 -8.74 -0.35 -8.51
N GLY A 129 -9.78 0.37 -8.90
CA GLY A 129 -10.03 0.77 -10.27
C GLY A 129 -9.72 -0.31 -11.29
N GLU A 130 -8.94 0.04 -12.31
CA GLU A 130 -8.51 -0.87 -13.36
C GLU A 130 -7.42 -1.87 -12.92
N LEU A 131 -6.89 -1.76 -11.70
CA LEU A 131 -5.89 -2.66 -11.15
C LEU A 131 -6.50 -3.95 -10.59
N GLY A 132 -7.84 -4.05 -10.62
CA GLY A 132 -8.54 -5.25 -10.19
C GLY A 132 -8.62 -5.40 -8.68
N ARG A 133 -8.63 -6.66 -8.22
CA ARG A 133 -8.90 -7.02 -6.83
C ARG A 133 -7.74 -7.70 -6.16
N VAL A 134 -7.63 -7.45 -4.86
CA VAL A 134 -6.73 -8.18 -3.95
C VAL A 134 -7.51 -8.59 -2.71
N THR A 135 -7.24 -9.79 -2.20
CA THR A 135 -7.91 -10.33 -1.01
C THR A 135 -6.88 -10.76 0.03
N ALA A 136 -7.17 -10.47 1.29
CA ALA A 136 -6.45 -10.98 2.45
C ALA A 136 -7.41 -11.70 3.38
N TRP A 137 -6.99 -12.87 3.89
CA TRP A 137 -7.74 -13.64 4.86
C TRP A 137 -6.92 -13.82 6.14
N PHE A 138 -7.53 -13.50 7.26
CA PHE A 138 -6.91 -13.56 8.59
C PHE A 138 -7.47 -14.76 9.37
N GLY A 139 -7.12 -15.96 8.91
CA GLY A 139 -7.52 -17.20 9.59
C GLY A 139 -6.83 -17.35 10.94
N GLY A 140 -7.50 -18.02 11.91
CA GLY A 140 -6.80 -18.53 13.08
C GLY A 140 -5.85 -19.66 12.64
N GLY A 141 -4.58 -19.63 13.09
CA GLY A 141 -3.69 -20.76 12.92
C GLY A 141 -4.30 -22.04 13.54
N PRO A 142 -3.79 -23.22 13.19
CA PRO A 142 -4.26 -24.46 13.82
C PRO A 142 -4.11 -24.36 15.34
N ARG A 143 -5.20 -24.68 16.06
CA ARG A 143 -5.18 -24.83 17.52
C ARG A 143 -4.40 -26.07 17.88
#